data_fd7a790a637a6b6f3cdfcc5a4606c6b0
#
_entry.id   fd7a790a637a6b6f3cdfcc5a4606c6b0
#
_cell.length_a   1.000
_cell.length_b   1.000
_cell.length_c   1.000
_cell.angle_alpha   90.00
_cell.angle_beta   90.00
_cell.angle_gamma   90.00
#
_symmetry.space_group_name_H-M   'P 1'
#
loop_
_entity.id
_entity.type
_entity.pdbx_description
1 polymer ?
#
loop_
_entity_poly.entity_id
_entity_poly.type
_entity_poly.pdbx_seq_one_letter_code
_entity_poly.pdbx_strand_id
1 'polypeptide(L)'
;KTVIPEAINSQMMNYYRQYIAIGGMPEAVQKYIDTKDFREVDRIQRSLLQGYQYDIAHYATAEEKVKAEKCYLSLSKQLLEKENHKFQYKEIEHGGRAQKYYSSIEWLLRADMVHLCKLVTDIRFDLDDYARDDFFRAYTTDLSLLMAMKDFSLKQHIVENTLEGNSKGGVYECAIADALYKKGYQLYFYKNETTKREIDAIIQQDGMVVPIEVKS
;
A
#
# COMPACT_ATOMS: atom_id res chain seq x y z
N LYS A 1 19.09 15.96 -19.63
CA LYS A 1 18.56 15.70 -18.26
C LYS A 1 18.58 17.04 -17.52
N THR A 2 17.44 17.57 -17.15
CA THR A 2 17.36 18.78 -16.31
C THR A 2 17.69 18.35 -14.88
N VAL A 3 18.77 18.87 -14.32
CA VAL A 3 19.16 18.60 -12.92
C VAL A 3 18.35 19.55 -12.03
N ILE A 4 17.54 18.99 -11.14
CA ILE A 4 16.82 19.78 -10.14
C ILE A 4 17.83 20.28 -9.10
N PRO A 5 17.87 21.59 -8.76
CA PRO A 5 18.72 22.10 -7.70
C PRO A 5 18.47 21.39 -6.37
N GLU A 6 19.53 21.11 -5.62
CA GLU A 6 19.46 20.32 -4.37
C GLU A 6 18.47 20.90 -3.34
N ALA A 7 18.44 22.22 -3.20
CA ALA A 7 17.50 22.89 -2.28
C ALA A 7 16.04 22.64 -2.66
N ILE A 8 15.72 22.65 -3.97
CA ILE A 8 14.37 22.37 -4.47
C ILE A 8 14.04 20.90 -4.25
N ASN A 9 14.97 20.00 -4.58
CA ASN A 9 14.78 18.56 -4.36
C ASN A 9 14.55 18.24 -2.89
N SER A 10 15.32 18.81 -1.98
CA SER A 10 15.15 18.63 -0.53
C SER A 10 13.79 19.11 -0.04
N GLN A 11 13.32 20.25 -0.53
CA GLN A 11 12.00 20.79 -0.18
C GLN A 11 10.87 19.88 -0.71
N MET A 12 10.97 19.43 -1.96
CA MET A 12 9.99 18.49 -2.55
C MET A 12 9.95 17.18 -1.77
N MET A 13 11.09 16.63 -1.37
CA MET A 13 11.16 15.42 -0.56
C MET A 13 10.58 15.63 0.84
N ASN A 14 10.69 16.81 1.44
CA ASN A 14 10.02 17.14 2.69
C ASN A 14 8.50 17.12 2.54
N TYR A 15 7.96 17.75 1.50
CA TYR A 15 6.52 17.70 1.22
C TYR A 15 6.04 16.28 0.90
N TYR A 16 6.84 15.50 0.18
CA TYR A 16 6.50 14.12 -0.13
C TYR A 16 6.42 13.25 1.13
N ARG A 17 7.35 13.39 2.08
CA ARG A 17 7.30 12.70 3.37
C ARG A 17 6.08 13.13 4.21
N GLN A 18 5.74 14.42 4.21
CA GLN A 18 4.51 14.90 4.85
C GLN A 18 3.28 14.25 4.20
N TYR A 19 3.21 14.23 2.87
CA TYR A 19 2.14 13.54 2.14
C TYR A 19 2.03 12.06 2.53
N ILE A 20 3.13 11.34 2.60
CA ILE A 20 3.12 9.93 3.02
C ILE A 20 2.54 9.78 4.44
N ALA A 21 2.94 10.64 5.38
CA ALA A 21 2.50 10.57 6.77
C ALA A 21 1.00 10.96 6.94
N ILE A 22 0.50 11.87 6.10
CA ILE A 22 -0.89 12.35 6.13
C ILE A 22 -1.80 11.45 5.31
N GLY A 23 -1.36 10.99 4.14
CA GLY A 23 -2.17 10.30 3.12
C GLY A 23 -3.04 11.26 2.32
N GLY A 24 -4.02 10.69 1.60
CA GLY A 24 -4.91 11.40 0.69
C GLY A 24 -6.35 11.53 1.18
N MET A 25 -6.72 10.98 2.35
CA MET A 25 -8.08 11.11 2.88
C MET A 25 -8.40 12.58 3.19
N PRO A 26 -9.50 13.15 2.62
CA PRO A 26 -9.78 14.59 2.71
C PRO A 26 -9.83 15.12 4.14
N GLU A 27 -10.41 14.38 5.09
CA GLU A 27 -10.52 14.78 6.49
C GLU A 27 -9.14 14.85 7.16
N ALA A 28 -8.24 13.91 6.87
CA ALA A 28 -6.87 13.91 7.39
C ALA A 28 -6.06 15.08 6.82
N VAL A 29 -6.19 15.34 5.52
CA VAL A 29 -5.55 16.46 4.81
C VAL A 29 -6.05 17.78 5.38
N GLN A 30 -7.37 17.96 5.52
CA GLN A 30 -7.97 19.17 6.06
C GLN A 30 -7.50 19.42 7.49
N LYS A 31 -7.47 18.37 8.33
CA LYS A 31 -6.96 18.48 9.69
C LYS A 31 -5.52 18.99 9.74
N TYR A 32 -4.66 18.49 8.85
CA TYR A 32 -3.28 18.98 8.78
C TYR A 32 -3.18 20.43 8.31
N ILE A 33 -4.01 20.83 7.34
CA ILE A 33 -4.06 22.22 6.87
C ILE A 33 -4.39 23.17 8.03
N ASP A 34 -5.39 22.80 8.84
CA ASP A 34 -5.91 23.62 9.92
C ASP A 34 -4.97 23.70 11.13
N THR A 35 -4.31 22.60 11.48
CA THR A 35 -3.58 22.48 12.75
C THR A 35 -2.07 22.42 12.61
N LYS A 36 -1.54 21.96 11.46
CA LYS A 36 -0.13 21.60 11.25
C LYS A 36 0.41 20.59 12.26
N ASP A 37 -0.48 19.83 12.89
CA ASP A 37 -0.17 18.86 13.94
C ASP A 37 -0.44 17.44 13.46
N PHE A 38 0.62 16.64 13.35
CA PHE A 38 0.53 15.23 12.94
C PHE A 38 -0.18 14.35 13.97
N ARG A 39 -0.26 14.76 15.26
CA ARG A 39 -1.01 14.01 16.27
C ARG A 39 -2.52 14.16 16.06
N GLU A 40 -2.96 15.35 15.67
CA GLU A 40 -4.37 15.56 15.30
C GLU A 40 -4.73 14.76 14.02
N VAL A 41 -3.81 14.72 13.04
CA VAL A 41 -3.97 13.88 11.85
C VAL A 41 -4.06 12.40 12.23
N ASP A 42 -3.21 11.91 13.12
CA ASP A 42 -3.23 10.52 13.58
C ASP A 42 -4.59 10.14 14.20
N ARG A 43 -5.19 11.03 14.99
CA ARG A 43 -6.53 10.80 15.56
C ARG A 43 -7.59 10.63 14.48
N ILE A 44 -7.58 11.48 13.46
CA ILE A 44 -8.50 11.37 12.32
C ILE A 44 -8.25 10.07 11.55
N GLN A 45 -7.00 9.73 11.25
CA GLN A 45 -6.66 8.50 10.54
C GLN A 45 -7.14 7.24 11.30
N ARG A 46 -6.99 7.21 12.63
CA ARG A 46 -7.50 6.11 13.47
C ARG A 46 -9.03 6.05 13.48
N SER A 47 -9.70 7.20 13.50
CA SER A 47 -11.16 7.26 13.38
C SER A 47 -11.63 6.72 12.02
N LEU A 48 -10.95 7.08 10.92
CA LEU A 48 -11.23 6.55 9.60
C LEU A 48 -11.03 5.03 9.55
N LEU A 49 -9.92 4.53 10.10
CA LEU A 49 -9.67 3.08 10.17
C LEU A 49 -10.77 2.35 10.95
N GLN A 50 -11.22 2.91 12.07
CA GLN A 50 -12.36 2.36 12.83
C GLN A 50 -13.65 2.35 12.00
N GLY A 51 -13.89 3.38 11.17
CA GLY A 51 -14.99 3.40 10.21
C GLY A 51 -14.92 2.22 9.23
N TYR A 52 -13.75 1.99 8.63
CA TYR A 52 -13.55 0.83 7.74
C TYR A 52 -13.76 -0.51 8.44
N GLN A 53 -13.29 -0.66 9.69
CA GLN A 53 -13.55 -1.88 10.48
C GLN A 53 -15.05 -2.03 10.80
N TYR A 54 -15.75 -0.94 11.08
CA TYR A 54 -17.19 -0.95 11.27
C TYR A 54 -17.92 -1.39 9.99
N ASP A 55 -17.52 -0.90 8.83
CA ASP A 55 -18.10 -1.28 7.55
C ASP A 55 -17.86 -2.76 7.25
N ILE A 56 -16.66 -3.29 7.49
CA ILE A 56 -16.39 -4.74 7.39
C ILE A 56 -17.34 -5.51 8.31
N ALA A 57 -17.50 -5.09 9.56
CA ALA A 57 -18.36 -5.78 10.52
C ALA A 57 -19.86 -5.70 10.17
N HIS A 58 -20.28 -4.65 9.45
CA HIS A 58 -21.68 -4.41 9.09
C HIS A 58 -22.07 -5.06 7.76
N TYR A 59 -21.23 -4.96 6.73
CA TYR A 59 -21.57 -5.38 5.37
C TYR A 59 -21.07 -6.78 5.01
N ALA A 60 -20.04 -7.30 5.68
CA ALA A 60 -19.61 -8.68 5.48
C ALA A 60 -20.55 -9.67 6.20
N THR A 61 -20.67 -10.88 5.66
CA THR A 61 -21.45 -11.96 6.33
C THR A 61 -20.84 -12.30 7.69
N ALA A 62 -21.62 -12.93 8.56
CA ALA A 62 -21.17 -13.34 9.90
C ALA A 62 -19.90 -14.23 9.86
N GLU A 63 -19.76 -15.04 8.82
CA GLU A 63 -18.59 -15.91 8.61
C GLU A 63 -17.38 -15.12 8.10
N GLU A 64 -17.60 -14.13 7.23
CA GLU A 64 -16.54 -13.41 6.51
C GLU A 64 -15.94 -12.25 7.30
N LYS A 65 -16.74 -11.53 8.12
CA LYS A 65 -16.32 -10.29 8.79
C LYS A 65 -15.02 -10.42 9.60
N VAL A 66 -14.88 -11.47 10.39
CA VAL A 66 -13.69 -11.70 11.22
C VAL A 66 -12.46 -12.00 10.36
N LYS A 67 -12.65 -12.74 9.27
CA LYS A 67 -11.58 -13.10 8.34
C LYS A 67 -11.13 -11.86 7.53
N ALA A 68 -12.08 -11.09 7.01
CA ALA A 68 -11.82 -9.89 6.24
C ALA A 68 -11.09 -8.83 7.09
N GLU A 69 -11.53 -8.60 8.33
CA GLU A 69 -10.85 -7.69 9.25
C GLU A 69 -9.42 -8.13 9.54
N LYS A 70 -9.19 -9.41 9.83
CA LYS A 70 -7.84 -9.96 10.03
C LYS A 70 -6.96 -9.78 8.79
N CYS A 71 -7.50 -10.05 7.59
CA CYS A 71 -6.79 -9.82 6.33
C CYS A 71 -6.40 -8.34 6.21
N TYR A 72 -7.35 -7.43 6.40
CA TYR A 72 -7.16 -6.00 6.27
C TYR A 72 -6.10 -5.47 7.23
N LEU A 73 -6.19 -5.78 8.51
CA LEU A 73 -5.23 -5.33 9.52
C LEU A 73 -3.83 -5.95 9.37
N SER A 74 -3.72 -7.12 8.72
CA SER A 74 -2.42 -7.74 8.44
C SER A 74 -1.58 -6.99 7.40
N LEU A 75 -2.21 -6.13 6.58
CA LEU A 75 -1.54 -5.43 5.47
C LEU A 75 -0.33 -4.62 5.93
N SER A 76 -0.46 -3.86 7.01
CA SER A 76 0.62 -3.01 7.50
C SER A 76 1.88 -3.80 7.86
N LYS A 77 1.71 -4.99 8.47
CA LYS A 77 2.84 -5.89 8.78
C LYS A 77 3.46 -6.44 7.50
N GLN A 78 2.64 -6.89 6.56
CA GLN A 78 3.11 -7.52 5.33
C GLN A 78 3.82 -6.53 4.40
N LEU A 79 3.36 -5.29 4.37
CA LEU A 79 3.90 -4.24 3.51
C LEU A 79 5.15 -3.56 4.09
N LEU A 80 5.25 -3.44 5.41
CA LEU A 80 6.28 -2.62 6.05
C LEU A 80 7.37 -3.42 6.77
N GLU A 81 7.12 -4.67 7.15
CA GLU A 81 8.04 -5.45 7.97
C GLU A 81 8.71 -6.59 7.21
N LYS A 82 8.23 -6.92 6.01
CA LYS A 82 8.73 -8.05 5.22
C LYS A 82 9.53 -7.59 4.01
N GLU A 83 10.65 -8.24 3.74
CA GLU A 83 11.44 -8.00 2.53
C GLU A 83 10.67 -8.37 1.24
N ASN A 84 9.80 -9.37 1.34
CA ASN A 84 8.96 -9.79 0.24
C ASN A 84 7.53 -9.35 0.50
N HIS A 85 7.10 -8.29 -0.14
CA HIS A 85 5.77 -7.69 0.02
C HIS A 85 4.62 -8.54 -0.58
N LYS A 86 4.90 -9.75 -1.09
CA LYS A 86 3.86 -10.70 -1.48
C LYS A 86 2.91 -10.95 -0.31
N PHE A 87 1.60 -10.89 -0.57
CA PHE A 87 0.60 -11.24 0.43
C PHE A 87 0.73 -12.69 0.88
N GLN A 88 0.88 -12.91 2.17
CA GLN A 88 1.09 -14.23 2.77
C GLN A 88 0.00 -14.53 3.80
N TYR A 89 -0.84 -15.50 3.50
CA TYR A 89 -1.93 -15.90 4.40
C TYR A 89 -1.45 -16.37 5.79
N LYS A 90 -0.25 -16.92 5.89
CA LYS A 90 0.37 -17.31 7.17
C LYS A 90 0.68 -16.13 8.09
N GLU A 91 0.77 -14.90 7.56
CA GLU A 91 1.01 -13.68 8.35
C GLU A 91 -0.28 -13.13 8.97
N ILE A 92 -1.45 -13.62 8.53
CA ILE A 92 -2.75 -13.28 9.14
C ILE A 92 -2.89 -14.00 10.47
N GLU A 93 -2.56 -15.31 10.49
CA GLU A 93 -2.54 -16.14 11.68
C GLU A 93 -1.64 -17.36 11.44
N HIS A 94 -1.18 -18.00 12.54
CA HIS A 94 -0.42 -19.22 12.43
C HIS A 94 -1.19 -20.31 11.68
N GLY A 95 -0.59 -20.88 10.65
CA GLY A 95 -1.24 -21.88 9.78
C GLY A 95 -2.27 -21.33 8.78
N GLY A 96 -2.35 -20.00 8.61
CA GLY A 96 -3.23 -19.37 7.62
C GLY A 96 -2.94 -19.84 6.20
N ARG A 97 -3.99 -20.20 5.45
CA ARG A 97 -3.92 -20.72 4.07
C ARG A 97 -4.88 -19.97 3.15
N ALA A 98 -4.56 -19.94 1.86
CA ALA A 98 -5.41 -19.32 0.82
C ALA A 98 -6.85 -19.83 0.88
N GLN A 99 -7.06 -21.15 0.99
CA GLN A 99 -8.39 -21.74 1.06
C GLN A 99 -9.30 -21.12 2.15
N LYS A 100 -8.70 -20.60 3.24
CA LYS A 100 -9.46 -19.98 4.34
C LYS A 100 -9.77 -18.51 4.12
N TYR A 101 -8.88 -17.78 3.44
CA TYR A 101 -8.87 -16.31 3.42
C TYR A 101 -9.02 -15.68 2.04
N TYR A 102 -9.02 -16.49 0.95
CA TYR A 102 -9.09 -15.95 -0.41
C TYR A 102 -10.39 -15.17 -0.64
N SER A 103 -11.54 -15.71 -0.18
CA SER A 103 -12.84 -15.02 -0.25
C SER A 103 -12.84 -13.68 0.48
N SER A 104 -12.10 -13.59 1.59
CA SER A 104 -11.98 -12.35 2.36
C SER A 104 -11.20 -11.26 1.59
N ILE A 105 -10.14 -11.65 0.89
CA ILE A 105 -9.40 -10.72 0.03
C ILE A 105 -10.26 -10.27 -1.16
N GLU A 106 -11.01 -11.20 -1.79
CA GLU A 106 -11.94 -10.84 -2.86
C GLU A 106 -13.06 -9.91 -2.38
N TRP A 107 -13.57 -10.13 -1.17
CA TRP A 107 -14.57 -9.27 -0.57
C TRP A 107 -14.00 -7.85 -0.35
N LEU A 108 -12.81 -7.73 0.25
CA LEU A 108 -12.14 -6.45 0.46
C LEU A 108 -11.85 -5.72 -0.85
N LEU A 109 -11.47 -6.45 -1.90
CA LEU A 109 -11.24 -5.92 -3.24
C LEU A 109 -12.53 -5.35 -3.85
N ARG A 110 -13.64 -6.10 -3.77
CA ARG A 110 -14.97 -5.66 -4.28
C ARG A 110 -15.55 -4.48 -3.49
N ALA A 111 -15.19 -4.38 -2.20
CA ALA A 111 -15.58 -3.25 -1.35
C ALA A 111 -14.67 -2.03 -1.54
N ASP A 112 -13.72 -2.08 -2.48
CA ASP A 112 -12.70 -1.04 -2.72
C ASP A 112 -11.91 -0.63 -1.46
N MET A 113 -11.69 -1.59 -0.56
CA MET A 113 -10.89 -1.40 0.65
C MET A 113 -9.42 -1.72 0.44
N VAL A 114 -9.13 -2.54 -0.57
CA VAL A 114 -7.77 -2.91 -0.99
C VAL A 114 -7.68 -2.91 -2.50
N HIS A 115 -6.49 -2.71 -3.02
CA HIS A 115 -6.17 -2.98 -4.42
C HIS A 115 -5.00 -3.96 -4.53
N LEU A 116 -4.96 -4.71 -5.61
CA LEU A 116 -3.96 -5.75 -5.83
C LEU A 116 -2.96 -5.33 -6.89
N CYS A 117 -1.70 -5.60 -6.61
CA CYS A 117 -0.63 -5.58 -7.58
C CYS A 117 -0.26 -7.04 -7.88
N LYS A 118 -0.59 -7.52 -9.09
CA LYS A 118 -0.45 -8.93 -9.46
C LYS A 118 0.94 -9.23 -10.03
N LEU A 119 1.48 -10.42 -9.72
CA LEU A 119 2.69 -10.90 -10.37
C LEU A 119 2.40 -11.20 -11.83
N VAL A 120 3.23 -10.69 -12.76
CA VAL A 120 3.21 -11.13 -14.14
C VAL A 120 4.35 -12.12 -14.42
N THR A 121 4.07 -13.13 -15.23
CA THR A 121 5.05 -14.17 -15.62
C THR A 121 5.90 -13.74 -16.80
N ASP A 122 5.42 -12.81 -17.62
CA ASP A 122 6.13 -12.19 -18.74
C ASP A 122 5.78 -10.70 -18.81
N ILE A 123 6.69 -9.90 -19.39
CA ILE A 123 6.54 -8.45 -19.53
C ILE A 123 6.25 -8.17 -21.02
N ARG A 124 4.99 -8.36 -21.40
CA ARG A 124 4.49 -8.10 -22.75
C ARG A 124 3.23 -7.25 -22.70
N PHE A 125 2.88 -6.66 -23.82
CA PHE A 125 1.60 -5.98 -23.96
C PHE A 125 0.45 -6.92 -23.63
N ASP A 126 -0.57 -6.38 -22.96
CA ASP A 126 -1.65 -7.07 -22.28
C ASP A 126 -1.17 -7.89 -21.08
N LEU A 127 -0.74 -7.14 -20.05
CA LEU A 127 -0.18 -7.72 -18.82
C LEU A 127 -1.15 -8.65 -18.09
N ASP A 128 -2.48 -8.45 -18.26
CA ASP A 128 -3.49 -9.31 -17.62
C ASP A 128 -3.39 -10.76 -18.09
N ASP A 129 -3.04 -11.00 -19.36
CA ASP A 129 -2.87 -12.36 -19.90
C ASP A 129 -1.73 -13.14 -19.22
N TYR A 130 -0.80 -12.41 -18.60
CA TYR A 130 0.37 -12.98 -17.92
C TYR A 130 0.27 -12.87 -16.40
N ALA A 131 -0.82 -12.29 -15.88
CA ALA A 131 -1.02 -12.05 -14.45
C ALA A 131 -1.41 -13.33 -13.70
N ARG A 132 -0.90 -13.46 -12.50
CA ARG A 132 -1.23 -14.57 -11.59
C ARG A 132 -2.19 -14.09 -10.50
N ASP A 133 -3.35 -14.73 -10.38
CA ASP A 133 -4.34 -14.43 -9.35
C ASP A 133 -3.93 -14.91 -7.95
N ASP A 134 -3.08 -15.94 -7.88
CA ASP A 134 -2.62 -16.53 -6.63
C ASP A 134 -1.35 -15.88 -6.06
N PHE A 135 -0.79 -14.89 -6.78
CA PHE A 135 0.46 -14.26 -6.40
C PHE A 135 0.38 -12.73 -6.58
N PHE A 136 0.14 -12.03 -5.49
CA PHE A 136 -0.09 -10.59 -5.50
C PHE A 136 0.49 -9.91 -4.25
N ARG A 137 0.65 -8.59 -4.32
CA ARG A 137 0.76 -7.67 -3.19
C ARG A 137 -0.61 -7.02 -2.99
N ALA A 138 -1.02 -6.79 -1.74
CA ALA A 138 -2.27 -6.12 -1.43
C ALA A 138 -1.97 -4.81 -0.68
N TYR A 139 -2.49 -3.71 -1.19
CA TYR A 139 -2.32 -2.37 -0.64
C TYR A 139 -3.65 -1.84 -0.11
N THR A 140 -3.60 -0.97 0.88
CA THR A 140 -4.75 -0.15 1.28
C THR A 140 -5.06 0.87 0.19
N THR A 141 -6.31 1.29 0.08
CA THR A 141 -6.75 2.29 -0.92
C THR A 141 -6.28 3.70 -0.62
N ASP A 142 -5.71 3.94 0.56
CA ASP A 142 -5.07 5.21 0.91
C ASP A 142 -3.97 5.03 1.97
N LEU A 143 -2.92 5.83 1.86
CA LEU A 143 -1.82 5.85 2.83
C LEU A 143 -2.28 6.21 4.25
N SER A 144 -3.32 7.05 4.42
CA SER A 144 -3.89 7.38 5.73
C SER A 144 -4.27 6.14 6.52
N LEU A 145 -4.87 5.14 5.84
CA LEU A 145 -5.30 3.90 6.46
C LEU A 145 -4.11 3.02 6.85
N LEU A 146 -3.10 2.93 5.98
CA LEU A 146 -1.85 2.23 6.29
C LEU A 146 -1.15 2.87 7.51
N MET A 147 -1.08 4.21 7.54
CA MET A 147 -0.47 4.95 8.65
C MET A 147 -1.27 4.78 9.95
N ALA A 148 -2.60 4.66 9.89
CA ALA A 148 -3.45 4.42 11.06
C ALA A 148 -3.24 3.04 11.69
N MET A 149 -2.81 2.04 10.90
CA MET A 149 -2.52 0.68 11.38
C MET A 149 -1.21 0.57 12.16
N LYS A 150 -0.41 1.63 12.21
CA LYS A 150 0.90 1.65 12.88
C LYS A 150 0.93 2.62 14.05
N ASP A 151 1.97 2.49 14.88
CA ASP A 151 2.24 3.46 15.92
C ASP A 151 2.61 4.83 15.35
N PHE A 152 2.30 5.87 16.09
CA PHE A 152 2.57 7.26 15.70
C PHE A 152 4.07 7.51 15.41
N SER A 153 4.97 6.79 16.05
CA SER A 153 6.41 6.89 15.83
C SER A 153 6.82 6.66 14.37
N LEU A 154 6.11 5.78 13.63
CA LEU A 154 6.37 5.60 12.19
C LEU A 154 6.24 6.92 11.43
N LYS A 155 5.16 7.69 11.70
CA LYS A 155 4.93 8.99 11.05
C LYS A 155 6.03 9.99 11.39
N GLN A 156 6.47 10.01 12.65
CA GLN A 156 7.58 10.86 13.09
C GLN A 156 8.87 10.51 12.32
N HIS A 157 9.25 9.24 12.26
CA HIS A 157 10.44 8.80 11.53
C HIS A 157 10.36 9.10 10.02
N ILE A 158 9.16 9.02 9.41
CA ILE A 158 8.98 9.39 8.00
C ILE A 158 9.24 10.89 7.80
N VAL A 159 8.59 11.74 8.59
CA VAL A 159 8.68 13.21 8.48
C VAL A 159 10.10 13.69 8.78
N GLU A 160 10.75 13.14 9.80
CA GLU A 160 12.12 13.46 10.21
C GLU A 160 13.19 12.84 9.31
N ASN A 161 12.79 11.98 8.36
CA ASN A 161 13.70 11.23 7.47
C ASN A 161 14.70 10.34 8.24
N THR A 162 14.25 9.75 9.34
CA THR A 162 15.02 8.83 10.20
C THR A 162 14.58 7.37 10.04
N LEU A 163 13.61 7.10 9.15
CA LEU A 163 13.15 5.74 8.88
C LEU A 163 14.22 4.98 8.10
N GLU A 164 14.49 3.74 8.53
CA GLU A 164 15.52 2.87 7.95
C GLU A 164 15.00 1.46 7.66
N GLY A 165 15.80 0.67 6.96
CA GLY A 165 15.55 -0.75 6.70
C GLY A 165 14.33 -1.00 5.81
N ASN A 166 13.73 -2.18 5.98
CA ASN A 166 12.60 -2.66 5.15
C ASN A 166 11.38 -1.74 5.22
N SER A 167 11.12 -1.14 6.38
CA SER A 167 10.00 -0.23 6.55
C SER A 167 10.11 1.01 5.67
N LYS A 168 11.34 1.51 5.45
CA LYS A 168 11.57 2.64 4.54
C LYS A 168 11.18 2.27 3.11
N GLY A 169 11.73 1.18 2.56
CA GLY A 169 11.38 0.68 1.24
C GLY A 169 9.87 0.46 1.10
N GLY A 170 9.28 -0.28 2.04
CA GLY A 170 7.85 -0.59 2.03
C GLY A 170 6.94 0.64 2.03
N VAL A 171 7.27 1.68 2.81
CA VAL A 171 6.51 2.94 2.84
C VAL A 171 6.55 3.64 1.48
N TYR A 172 7.72 3.74 0.85
CA TYR A 172 7.86 4.40 -0.46
C TYR A 172 7.19 3.59 -1.57
N GLU A 173 7.28 2.27 -1.56
CA GLU A 173 6.54 1.41 -2.50
C GLU A 173 5.03 1.59 -2.35
N CYS A 174 4.50 1.60 -1.12
CA CYS A 174 3.09 1.86 -0.87
C CYS A 174 2.66 3.24 -1.40
N ALA A 175 3.49 4.27 -1.22
CA ALA A 175 3.19 5.60 -1.70
C ALA A 175 3.13 5.68 -3.24
N ILE A 176 4.02 4.98 -3.93
CA ILE A 176 3.99 4.90 -5.40
C ILE A 176 2.78 4.07 -5.87
N ALA A 177 2.50 2.93 -5.24
CA ALA A 177 1.34 2.11 -5.56
C ALA A 177 0.03 2.90 -5.39
N ASP A 178 -0.14 3.60 -4.27
CA ASP A 178 -1.28 4.49 -3.99
C ASP A 178 -1.44 5.57 -5.07
N ALA A 179 -0.36 6.25 -5.43
CA ALA A 179 -0.38 7.31 -6.45
C ALA A 179 -0.74 6.78 -7.85
N LEU A 180 -0.26 5.60 -8.23
CA LEU A 180 -0.55 4.97 -9.50
C LEU A 180 -2.00 4.47 -9.55
N TYR A 181 -2.46 3.82 -8.48
CA TYR A 181 -3.84 3.37 -8.36
C TYR A 181 -4.84 4.53 -8.48
N LYS A 182 -4.61 5.64 -7.77
CA LYS A 182 -5.45 6.87 -7.84
C LYS A 182 -5.47 7.53 -9.22
N LYS A 183 -4.48 7.23 -10.06
CA LYS A 183 -4.47 7.63 -11.49
C LYS A 183 -5.22 6.64 -12.40
N GLY A 184 -5.79 5.59 -11.85
CA GLY A 184 -6.55 4.58 -12.59
C GLY A 184 -5.71 3.48 -13.24
N TYR A 185 -4.43 3.35 -12.86
CA TYR A 185 -3.62 2.26 -13.38
C TYR A 185 -3.88 0.95 -12.64
N GLN A 186 -4.05 -0.15 -13.38
CA GLN A 186 -3.90 -1.49 -12.86
C GLN A 186 -2.43 -1.74 -12.57
N LEU A 187 -2.12 -2.31 -11.39
CA LEU A 187 -0.77 -2.52 -10.92
C LEU A 187 -0.32 -3.96 -11.12
N TYR A 188 0.89 -4.12 -11.63
CA TYR A 188 1.59 -5.40 -11.74
C TYR A 188 2.99 -5.27 -11.19
N PHE A 189 3.64 -6.41 -10.90
CA PHE A 189 5.06 -6.49 -10.62
C PHE A 189 5.65 -7.73 -11.28
N TYR A 190 6.95 -7.76 -11.42
CA TYR A 190 7.66 -8.91 -11.96
C TYR A 190 8.71 -9.40 -10.98
N LYS A 191 8.80 -10.72 -10.81
CA LYS A 191 9.85 -11.34 -10.02
C LYS A 191 10.23 -12.67 -10.66
N ASN A 192 11.53 -12.85 -10.87
CA ASN A 192 12.09 -14.10 -11.37
C ASN A 192 13.00 -14.71 -10.30
N GLU A 193 12.57 -15.82 -9.72
CA GLU A 193 13.29 -16.49 -8.62
C GLU A 193 14.64 -17.06 -9.06
N THR A 194 14.80 -17.42 -10.33
CA THR A 194 16.04 -17.98 -10.87
C THR A 194 17.10 -16.89 -11.09
N THR A 195 16.71 -15.79 -11.75
CA THR A 195 17.63 -14.69 -12.08
C THR A 195 17.72 -13.63 -10.98
N LYS A 196 16.89 -13.73 -9.95
CA LYS A 196 16.74 -12.75 -8.86
C LYS A 196 16.42 -11.33 -9.35
N ARG A 197 15.88 -11.22 -10.57
CA ARG A 197 15.40 -9.93 -11.10
C ARG A 197 14.02 -9.64 -10.55
N GLU A 198 13.82 -8.42 -10.11
CA GLU A 198 12.53 -7.92 -9.63
C GLU A 198 12.28 -6.54 -10.24
N ILE A 199 11.02 -6.20 -10.49
CA ILE A 199 10.55 -4.87 -10.88
C ILE A 199 9.41 -4.55 -9.93
N ASP A 200 9.53 -3.45 -9.19
CA ASP A 200 8.64 -3.11 -8.07
C ASP A 200 7.21 -2.85 -8.51
N ALA A 201 7.03 -2.11 -9.60
CA ALA A 201 5.73 -1.91 -10.21
C ALA A 201 5.84 -1.86 -11.75
N ILE A 202 4.79 -2.32 -12.41
CA ILE A 202 4.63 -2.27 -13.87
C ILE A 202 3.22 -1.76 -14.15
N ILE A 203 3.09 -0.83 -15.09
CA ILE A 203 1.79 -0.33 -15.58
C ILE A 203 1.74 -0.40 -17.10
N GLN A 204 0.52 -0.38 -17.64
CA GLN A 204 0.29 -0.14 -19.08
C GLN A 204 -0.17 1.30 -19.27
N GLN A 205 0.51 2.00 -20.17
CA GLN A 205 0.17 3.37 -20.53
C GLN A 205 0.36 3.58 -22.04
N ASP A 206 -0.67 4.09 -22.71
CA ASP A 206 -0.62 4.44 -24.15
C ASP A 206 -0.08 3.30 -25.06
N GLY A 207 -0.50 2.07 -24.78
CA GLY A 207 -0.05 0.87 -25.52
C GLY A 207 1.36 0.40 -25.19
N MET A 208 2.01 0.98 -24.18
CA MET A 208 3.35 0.62 -23.73
C MET A 208 3.32 -0.01 -22.33
N VAL A 209 4.28 -0.91 -22.11
CA VAL A 209 4.56 -1.44 -20.77
C VAL A 209 5.64 -0.57 -20.12
N VAL A 210 5.34 0.01 -18.97
CA VAL A 210 6.22 0.93 -18.25
C VAL A 210 6.67 0.28 -16.93
N PRO A 211 7.92 -0.15 -16.82
CA PRO A 211 8.49 -0.64 -15.56
C PRO A 211 8.87 0.54 -14.66
N ILE A 212 8.64 0.37 -13.37
CA ILE A 212 8.91 1.37 -12.33
C ILE A 212 9.73 0.71 -11.23
N GLU A 213 10.86 1.31 -10.91
CA GLU A 213 11.74 0.93 -9.82
C GLU A 213 11.68 2.00 -8.72
N VAL A 214 11.40 1.61 -7.48
CA VAL A 214 11.29 2.51 -6.34
C VAL A 214 12.60 2.53 -5.57
N LYS A 215 13.18 3.72 -5.40
CA LYS A 215 14.38 3.93 -4.57
C LYS A 215 14.03 4.81 -3.39
N SER A 216 14.37 4.36 -2.18
CA SER A 216 14.08 5.01 -0.90
C SER A 216 15.32 5.69 -0.30
#